data_61ba6ca8dedaf719c3241ed5cffd0f10
#
_entry.id   61ba6ca8dedaf719c3241ed5cffd0f10
#
_cell.length_a   1.000
_cell.length_b   1.000
_cell.length_c   1.000
_cell.angle_alpha   90.00
_cell.angle_beta   90.00
_cell.angle_gamma   90.00
#
_symmetry.space_group_name_H-M   'P 1'
#
loop_
_entity.id
_entity.type
_entity.pdbx_description
1 polymer ?
#
loop_
_entity_poly.entity_id
_entity_poly.type
_entity_poly.pdbx_seq_one_letter_code
_entity_poly.pdbx_strand_id
1 'polypeptide(L)'
;MSSPRGGDAVRSAPAAPRLSYLVFRLERRIRGRLDQALARHGVTTTEYMVLSELRLRDGASSAQLARAAFVTPQAMNLVIRDLERRGLIRREADPHGGRVLSSTLSRAGKTLLRRCDRSLDEIEDVMLADVDEEDRKVLADRLVHLAHALHPEPGAGQPSPPPRRDRPAAAS
;
A
#
# COMPACT_ATOMS: atom_id res chain seq x y z
N MET A 1 -26.30 24.83 -59.61
CA MET A 1 -26.25 23.41 -59.15
C MET A 1 -25.02 23.25 -58.25
N SER A 2 -25.22 23.40 -56.96
CA SER A 2 -24.14 23.37 -55.98
C SER A 2 -24.25 22.07 -55.21
N SER A 3 -23.22 21.27 -55.27
CA SER A 3 -23.05 20.06 -54.43
C SER A 3 -22.73 20.41 -53.01
N PRO A 4 -23.35 19.79 -52.00
CA PRO A 4 -22.90 19.93 -50.63
C PRO A 4 -21.72 18.95 -50.36
N ARG A 5 -20.62 19.49 -49.93
CA ARG A 5 -19.46 18.73 -49.40
C ARG A 5 -19.88 18.09 -48.07
N GLY A 6 -20.01 16.74 -48.08
CA GLY A 6 -20.10 15.98 -46.84
C GLY A 6 -18.83 16.13 -46.05
N GLY A 7 -18.91 16.77 -44.89
CA GLY A 7 -17.84 16.81 -43.92
C GLY A 7 -17.82 15.46 -43.20
N ASP A 8 -16.86 14.59 -43.52
CA ASP A 8 -16.48 13.45 -42.72
C ASP A 8 -15.99 13.92 -41.36
N ALA A 9 -16.87 13.90 -40.39
CA ALA A 9 -16.49 14.00 -38.98
C ALA A 9 -15.68 12.77 -38.63
N VAL A 10 -14.37 12.86 -38.70
CA VAL A 10 -13.44 11.89 -38.13
C VAL A 10 -13.77 11.80 -36.64
N ARG A 11 -14.54 10.79 -36.28
CA ARG A 11 -14.80 10.43 -34.88
C ARG A 11 -13.46 9.98 -34.32
N SER A 12 -12.76 10.92 -33.63
CA SER A 12 -11.54 10.61 -32.89
C SER A 12 -11.86 9.47 -31.92
N ALA A 13 -11.14 8.36 -32.04
CA ALA A 13 -11.25 7.25 -31.10
C ALA A 13 -10.99 7.79 -29.67
N PRO A 14 -11.76 7.35 -28.67
CA PRO A 14 -11.56 7.81 -27.32
C PRO A 14 -10.11 7.52 -26.89
N ALA A 15 -9.43 8.54 -26.38
CA ALA A 15 -8.05 8.42 -25.93
C ALA A 15 -7.95 7.30 -24.87
N ALA A 16 -6.98 6.40 -25.04
CA ALA A 16 -6.76 5.31 -24.08
C ALA A 16 -6.49 5.91 -22.68
N PRO A 17 -7.09 5.34 -21.63
CA PRO A 17 -6.90 5.84 -20.28
C PRO A 17 -5.43 5.72 -19.85
N ARG A 18 -4.94 6.70 -19.10
CA ARG A 18 -3.58 6.68 -18.56
C ARG A 18 -3.36 5.47 -17.67
N LEU A 19 -2.18 4.85 -17.73
CA LEU A 19 -1.82 3.69 -16.92
C LEU A 19 -1.99 3.98 -15.42
N SER A 20 -1.52 5.14 -14.95
CA SER A 20 -1.68 5.55 -13.55
C SER A 20 -3.14 5.61 -13.09
N TYR A 21 -4.05 6.03 -13.98
CA TYR A 21 -5.49 6.03 -13.70
C TYR A 21 -6.06 4.61 -13.58
N LEU A 22 -5.61 3.68 -14.43
CA LEU A 22 -6.02 2.28 -14.37
C LEU A 22 -5.55 1.62 -13.07
N VAL A 23 -4.28 1.84 -12.69
CA VAL A 23 -3.71 1.34 -11.42
C VAL A 23 -4.50 1.90 -10.23
N PHE A 24 -4.80 3.21 -10.21
CA PHE A 24 -5.60 3.82 -9.15
C PHE A 24 -7.01 3.23 -9.05
N ARG A 25 -7.68 3.00 -10.18
CA ARG A 25 -9.00 2.35 -10.20
C ARG A 25 -8.96 0.92 -9.70
N LEU A 26 -7.92 0.17 -10.08
CA LEU A 26 -7.72 -1.21 -9.65
C LEU A 26 -7.47 -1.26 -8.14
N GLU A 27 -6.56 -0.43 -7.62
CA GLU A 27 -6.26 -0.32 -6.19
C GLU A 27 -7.54 -0.10 -5.36
N ARG A 28 -8.37 0.87 -5.75
CA ARG A 28 -9.62 1.14 -5.05
C ARG A 28 -10.59 -0.04 -5.01
N ARG A 29 -10.65 -0.83 -6.08
CA ARG A 29 -11.50 -2.04 -6.13
C ARG A 29 -10.95 -3.15 -5.26
N ILE A 30 -9.64 -3.38 -5.33
CA ILE A 30 -8.96 -4.36 -4.49
C ILE A 30 -9.16 -3.99 -3.02
N ARG A 31 -8.87 -2.74 -2.63
CA ARG A 31 -9.00 -2.27 -1.24
C ARG A 31 -10.39 -2.53 -0.68
N GLY A 32 -11.45 -2.19 -1.40
CA GLY A 32 -12.81 -2.43 -0.93
C GLY A 32 -13.14 -3.92 -0.68
N ARG A 33 -12.61 -4.83 -1.50
CA ARG A 33 -12.75 -6.27 -1.29
C ARG A 33 -11.88 -6.77 -0.14
N LEU A 34 -10.65 -6.27 -0.02
CA LEU A 34 -9.74 -6.59 1.06
C LEU A 34 -10.32 -6.19 2.42
N ASP A 35 -10.82 -4.97 2.56
CA ASP A 35 -11.40 -4.49 3.81
C ASP A 35 -12.54 -5.41 4.28
N GLN A 36 -13.41 -5.84 3.35
CA GLN A 36 -14.50 -6.77 3.66
C GLN A 36 -13.99 -8.17 4.05
N ALA A 37 -13.02 -8.70 3.32
CA ALA A 37 -12.46 -10.02 3.58
C ALA A 37 -11.71 -10.06 4.92
N LEU A 38 -10.88 -9.06 5.18
CA LEU A 38 -10.06 -8.97 6.40
C LEU A 38 -10.89 -8.69 7.65
N ALA A 39 -12.00 -7.91 7.52
CA ALA A 39 -12.91 -7.65 8.63
C ALA A 39 -13.48 -8.94 9.25
N ARG A 40 -13.71 -10.00 8.45
CA ARG A 40 -14.15 -11.31 8.92
C ARG A 40 -13.14 -11.99 9.86
N HIS A 41 -11.88 -11.60 9.77
CA HIS A 41 -10.78 -12.07 10.61
C HIS A 41 -10.43 -11.10 11.75
N GLY A 42 -11.15 -9.97 11.87
CA GLY A 42 -10.87 -8.91 12.84
C GLY A 42 -9.55 -8.19 12.57
N VAL A 43 -9.20 -8.02 11.29
CA VAL A 43 -7.95 -7.40 10.84
C VAL A 43 -8.27 -6.27 9.87
N THR A 44 -7.61 -5.14 10.03
CA THR A 44 -7.64 -4.04 9.06
C THR A 44 -6.63 -4.27 7.94
N THR A 45 -6.81 -3.59 6.80
CA THR A 45 -5.84 -3.66 5.69
C THR A 45 -4.44 -3.23 6.13
N THR A 46 -4.32 -2.19 6.97
CA THR A 46 -3.01 -1.74 7.50
C THR A 46 -2.37 -2.82 8.40
N GLU A 47 -3.14 -3.46 9.27
CA GLU A 47 -2.63 -4.56 10.12
C GLU A 47 -2.18 -5.75 9.27
N TYR A 48 -2.96 -6.11 8.24
CA TYR A 48 -2.58 -7.16 7.30
C TYR A 48 -1.26 -6.83 6.59
N MET A 49 -1.09 -5.58 6.12
CA MET A 49 0.18 -5.14 5.50
C MET A 49 1.36 -5.28 6.47
N VAL A 50 1.18 -4.89 7.74
CA VAL A 50 2.23 -5.05 8.77
C VAL A 50 2.58 -6.52 8.99
N LEU A 51 1.59 -7.38 9.15
CA LEU A 51 1.81 -8.82 9.33
C LEU A 51 2.49 -9.46 8.11
N SER A 52 2.10 -9.05 6.90
CA SER A 52 2.71 -9.50 5.65
C SER A 52 4.16 -9.04 5.51
N GLU A 53 4.44 -7.77 5.83
CA GLU A 53 5.81 -7.25 5.80
C GLU A 53 6.71 -7.97 6.81
N LEU A 54 6.21 -8.26 8.01
CA LEU A 54 6.94 -9.04 9.02
C LEU A 54 7.18 -10.49 8.62
N ARG A 55 6.37 -11.07 7.74
CA ARG A 55 6.64 -12.38 7.15
C ARG A 55 7.81 -12.33 6.17
N LEU A 56 7.92 -11.23 5.41
CA LEU A 56 8.98 -11.03 4.42
C LEU A 56 10.30 -10.58 5.04
N ARG A 57 10.20 -9.77 6.11
CA ARG A 57 11.33 -9.15 6.80
C ARG A 57 11.18 -9.31 8.29
N ASP A 58 11.68 -10.42 8.82
CA ASP A 58 11.68 -10.64 10.26
C ASP A 58 12.53 -9.56 10.95
N GLY A 59 12.04 -9.02 12.06
CA GLY A 59 12.75 -8.00 12.81
C GLY A 59 12.61 -6.56 12.26
N ALA A 60 11.57 -6.24 11.49
CA ALA A 60 11.37 -4.89 10.97
C ALA A 60 11.08 -3.85 12.08
N SER A 61 11.67 -2.67 11.95
CA SER A 61 11.41 -1.52 12.83
C SER A 61 10.08 -0.84 12.51
N SER A 62 9.51 -0.10 13.49
CA SER A 62 8.30 0.72 13.28
C SER A 62 8.42 1.68 12.10
N ALA A 63 9.60 2.25 11.87
CA ALA A 63 9.84 3.18 10.77
C ALA A 63 9.82 2.47 9.41
N GLN A 64 10.35 1.25 9.32
CA GLN A 64 10.29 0.44 8.10
C GLN A 64 8.86 0.03 7.79
N LEU A 65 8.12 -0.43 8.80
CA LEU A 65 6.70 -0.80 8.67
C LEU A 65 5.82 0.40 8.28
N ALA A 66 6.07 1.59 8.84
CA ALA A 66 5.35 2.81 8.48
C ALA A 66 5.53 3.18 7.00
N ARG A 67 6.76 3.09 6.50
CA ARG A 67 7.06 3.31 5.08
C ARG A 67 6.38 2.29 4.18
N ALA A 68 6.48 1.00 4.52
CA ALA A 68 5.87 -0.08 3.75
C ALA A 68 4.34 0.03 3.68
N ALA A 69 3.70 0.46 4.77
CA ALA A 69 2.24 0.61 4.84
C ALA A 69 1.74 2.00 4.42
N PHE A 70 2.62 2.91 4.00
CA PHE A 70 2.28 4.30 3.60
C PHE A 70 1.48 5.06 4.67
N VAL A 71 1.85 4.89 5.95
CA VAL A 71 1.24 5.59 7.08
C VAL A 71 2.27 6.39 7.85
N THR A 72 1.80 7.30 8.72
CA THR A 72 2.70 8.07 9.59
C THR A 72 3.33 7.17 10.67
N PRO A 73 4.53 7.50 11.19
CA PRO A 73 5.14 6.77 12.30
C PRO A 73 4.24 6.70 13.55
N GLN A 74 3.47 7.75 13.82
CA GLN A 74 2.51 7.78 14.94
C GLN A 74 1.38 6.77 14.74
N ALA A 75 0.77 6.74 13.56
CA ALA A 75 -0.27 5.77 13.23
C ALA A 75 0.28 4.34 13.30
N MET A 76 1.48 4.10 12.76
CA MET A 76 2.13 2.79 12.82
C MET A 76 2.40 2.34 14.25
N ASN A 77 2.82 3.22 15.15
CA ASN A 77 3.02 2.87 16.54
C ASN A 77 1.73 2.42 17.24
N LEU A 78 0.57 2.98 16.88
CA LEU A 78 -0.72 2.53 17.39
C LEU A 78 -1.06 1.12 16.88
N VAL A 79 -0.87 0.87 15.58
CA VAL A 79 -1.09 -0.44 14.96
C VAL A 79 -0.20 -1.51 15.62
N ILE A 80 1.09 -1.23 15.78
CA ILE A 80 2.04 -2.17 16.39
C ILE A 80 1.65 -2.49 17.84
N ARG A 81 1.27 -1.48 18.64
CA ARG A 81 0.83 -1.70 20.02
C ARG A 81 -0.44 -2.56 20.09
N ASP A 82 -1.37 -2.38 19.16
CA ASP A 82 -2.58 -3.19 19.11
C ASP A 82 -2.27 -4.65 18.75
N LEU A 83 -1.46 -4.87 17.71
CA LEU A 83 -1.03 -6.20 17.30
C LEU A 83 -0.25 -6.93 18.42
N GLU A 84 0.62 -6.21 19.14
CA GLU A 84 1.36 -6.74 20.30
C GLU A 84 0.42 -7.10 21.44
N ARG A 85 -0.52 -6.21 21.83
CA ARG A 85 -1.54 -6.46 22.85
C ARG A 85 -2.40 -7.70 22.53
N ARG A 86 -2.70 -7.91 21.26
CA ARG A 86 -3.43 -9.09 20.76
C ARG A 86 -2.55 -10.32 20.63
N GLY A 87 -1.27 -10.23 20.97
CA GLY A 87 -0.32 -11.34 20.91
C GLY A 87 0.01 -11.82 19.48
N LEU A 88 -0.22 -10.99 18.47
CA LEU A 88 0.01 -11.33 17.07
C LEU A 88 1.45 -11.09 16.64
N ILE A 89 2.12 -10.15 17.30
CA ILE A 89 3.54 -9.84 17.13
C ILE A 89 4.25 -9.83 18.49
N ARG A 90 5.58 -9.89 18.45
CA ARG A 90 6.47 -9.65 19.59
C ARG A 90 7.41 -8.52 19.24
N ARG A 91 7.82 -7.75 20.26
CA ARG A 91 8.82 -6.71 20.12
C ARG A 91 9.99 -7.03 21.01
N GLU A 92 11.16 -6.96 20.44
CA GLU A 92 12.42 -7.25 21.14
C GLU A 92 13.39 -6.10 20.88
N ALA A 93 14.31 -5.87 21.82
CA ALA A 93 15.41 -4.95 21.59
C ALA A 93 16.28 -5.49 20.43
N ASP A 94 16.73 -4.60 19.55
CA ASP A 94 17.60 -4.99 18.46
C ASP A 94 18.90 -5.60 19.05
N PRO A 95 19.24 -6.86 18.70
CA PRO A 95 20.45 -7.51 19.21
C PRO A 95 21.74 -6.81 18.80
N HIS A 96 21.72 -5.95 17.79
CA HIS A 96 22.87 -5.18 17.31
C HIS A 96 23.08 -3.85 18.05
N GLY A 97 22.32 -3.60 19.11
CA GLY A 97 22.50 -2.45 20.00
C GLY A 97 21.79 -1.18 19.47
N GLY A 98 20.81 -0.70 20.22
CA GLY A 98 20.11 0.55 19.95
C GLY A 98 18.76 0.62 20.63
N ARG A 99 18.18 1.82 20.71
CA ARG A 99 16.81 2.08 21.19
C ARG A 99 15.72 1.58 20.24
N VAL A 100 16.11 0.96 19.12
CA VAL A 100 15.18 0.52 18.09
C VAL A 100 14.63 -0.84 18.48
N LEU A 101 13.31 -0.94 18.61
CA LEU A 101 12.64 -2.21 18.82
C LEU A 101 12.33 -2.84 17.45
N SER A 102 12.74 -4.10 17.29
CA SER A 102 12.38 -4.94 16.18
C SER A 102 11.06 -5.66 16.47
N SER A 103 10.24 -5.85 15.45
CA SER A 103 8.98 -6.57 15.55
C SER A 103 9.05 -7.88 14.77
N THR A 104 8.53 -8.96 15.33
CA THR A 104 8.50 -10.31 14.72
C THR A 104 7.11 -10.90 14.83
N LEU A 105 6.75 -11.81 13.91
CA LEU A 105 5.47 -12.51 13.97
C LEU A 105 5.46 -13.58 15.08
N SER A 106 4.44 -13.53 15.90
CA SER A 106 4.14 -14.65 16.82
C SER A 106 3.57 -15.87 16.06
N ARG A 107 3.46 -17.01 16.74
CA ARG A 107 2.75 -18.19 16.20
C ARG A 107 1.28 -17.88 15.87
N ALA A 108 0.61 -17.10 16.72
CA ALA A 108 -0.76 -16.65 16.50
C ALA A 108 -0.86 -15.72 15.29
N GLY A 109 0.06 -14.75 15.15
CA GLY A 109 0.15 -13.87 13.99
C GLY A 109 0.34 -14.64 12.70
N LYS A 110 1.27 -15.59 12.66
CA LYS A 110 1.48 -16.47 11.49
C LYS A 110 0.22 -17.26 11.12
N THR A 111 -0.54 -17.73 12.11
CA THR A 111 -1.78 -18.47 11.88
C THR A 111 -2.89 -17.58 11.35
N LEU A 112 -3.05 -16.39 11.93
CA LEU A 112 -4.02 -15.39 11.46
C LEU A 112 -3.70 -14.94 10.02
N LEU A 113 -2.44 -14.64 9.74
CA LEU A 113 -2.00 -14.22 8.40
C LEU A 113 -2.35 -15.27 7.33
N ARG A 114 -2.08 -16.56 7.57
CA ARG A 114 -2.48 -17.61 6.63
C ARG A 114 -4.01 -17.71 6.41
N ARG A 115 -4.82 -17.33 7.40
CA ARG A 115 -6.28 -17.27 7.22
C ARG A 115 -6.68 -16.08 6.36
N CYS A 116 -6.03 -14.94 6.55
CA CYS A 116 -6.22 -13.77 5.71
C CYS A 116 -5.79 -14.06 4.27
N ASP A 117 -4.60 -14.67 4.07
CA ASP A 117 -4.09 -15.02 2.73
C ASP A 117 -5.11 -15.81 1.93
N ARG A 118 -5.73 -16.86 2.50
CA ARG A 118 -6.78 -17.62 1.77
C ARG A 118 -7.96 -16.78 1.31
N SER A 119 -8.35 -15.76 2.08
CA SER A 119 -9.41 -14.84 1.65
C SER A 119 -8.95 -13.87 0.56
N LEU A 120 -7.65 -13.62 0.47
CA LEU A 120 -7.04 -12.83 -0.60
C LEU A 120 -6.88 -13.67 -1.87
N ASP A 121 -6.50 -14.95 -1.73
CA ASP A 121 -6.43 -15.89 -2.86
C ASP A 121 -7.76 -15.90 -3.65
N GLU A 122 -8.91 -15.94 -2.94
CA GLU A 122 -10.24 -15.85 -3.56
C GLU A 122 -10.45 -14.54 -4.36
N ILE A 123 -9.88 -13.43 -3.90
CA ILE A 123 -9.96 -12.14 -4.60
C ILE A 123 -9.06 -12.14 -5.83
N GLU A 124 -7.85 -12.69 -5.71
CA GLU A 124 -6.89 -12.80 -6.81
C GLU A 124 -7.39 -13.76 -7.89
N ASP A 125 -7.99 -14.88 -7.51
CA ASP A 125 -8.61 -15.83 -8.45
C ASP A 125 -9.66 -15.15 -9.33
N VAL A 126 -10.51 -14.32 -8.74
CA VAL A 126 -11.52 -13.55 -9.51
C VAL A 126 -10.85 -12.47 -10.37
N MET A 127 -9.83 -11.81 -9.84
CA MET A 127 -9.14 -10.73 -10.55
C MET A 127 -8.34 -11.22 -11.75
N LEU A 128 -7.78 -12.41 -11.64
CA LEU A 128 -6.84 -12.98 -12.60
C LEU A 128 -7.47 -14.15 -13.41
N ALA A 129 -8.79 -14.31 -13.38
CA ALA A 129 -9.48 -15.44 -14.02
C ALA A 129 -9.15 -15.59 -15.51
N ASP A 130 -9.00 -14.47 -16.22
CA ASP A 130 -8.71 -14.42 -17.66
C ASP A 130 -7.22 -14.17 -17.97
N VAL A 131 -6.34 -14.28 -16.96
CA VAL A 131 -4.90 -14.04 -17.10
C VAL A 131 -4.16 -15.37 -16.93
N ASP A 132 -3.41 -15.79 -17.94
CA ASP A 132 -2.63 -17.03 -17.84
C ASP A 132 -1.41 -16.89 -16.90
N GLU A 133 -0.79 -18.02 -16.58
CA GLU A 133 0.30 -18.07 -15.58
C GLU A 133 1.56 -17.30 -16.03
N GLU A 134 1.84 -17.23 -17.32
CA GLU A 134 3.00 -16.50 -17.85
C GLU A 134 2.75 -14.99 -17.78
N ASP A 135 1.56 -14.55 -18.19
CA ASP A 135 1.13 -13.14 -18.09
C ASP A 135 1.04 -12.68 -16.64
N ARG A 136 0.63 -13.54 -15.68
CA ARG A 136 0.65 -13.23 -14.24
C ARG A 136 2.05 -12.91 -13.74
N LYS A 137 3.05 -13.70 -14.13
CA LYS A 137 4.46 -13.47 -13.76
C LYS A 137 4.97 -12.16 -14.33
N VAL A 138 4.73 -11.93 -15.62
CA VAL A 138 5.12 -10.68 -16.29
C VAL A 138 4.46 -9.49 -15.61
N LEU A 139 3.18 -9.56 -15.28
CA LEU A 139 2.44 -8.49 -14.61
C LEU A 139 3.02 -8.22 -13.23
N ALA A 140 3.28 -9.25 -12.43
CA ALA A 140 3.87 -9.13 -11.10
C ALA A 140 5.25 -8.44 -11.17
N ASP A 141 6.14 -8.89 -12.05
CA ASP A 141 7.46 -8.30 -12.23
C ASP A 141 7.40 -6.83 -12.66
N ARG A 142 6.47 -6.50 -13.57
CA ARG A 142 6.26 -5.11 -13.99
C ARG A 142 5.75 -4.23 -12.86
N LEU A 143 4.80 -4.70 -12.07
CA LEU A 143 4.29 -3.96 -10.91
C LEU A 143 5.36 -3.72 -9.85
N VAL A 144 6.20 -4.72 -9.56
CA VAL A 144 7.34 -4.58 -8.65
C VAL A 144 8.32 -3.52 -9.17
N HIS A 145 8.67 -3.58 -10.46
CA HIS A 145 9.58 -2.60 -11.07
C HIS A 145 9.01 -1.17 -11.01
N LEU A 146 7.73 -1.00 -11.34
CA LEU A 146 7.05 0.31 -11.29
C LEU A 146 6.98 0.86 -9.86
N ALA A 147 6.72 0.00 -8.88
CA ALA A 147 6.72 0.38 -7.48
C ALA A 147 8.11 0.85 -6.99
N HIS A 148 9.17 0.15 -7.42
CA HIS A 148 10.55 0.54 -7.10
C HIS A 148 10.92 1.88 -7.76
N ALA A 149 10.52 2.12 -9.01
CA ALA A 149 10.78 3.37 -9.71
C ALA A 149 10.13 4.60 -9.06
N LEU A 150 9.06 4.40 -8.31
CA LEU A 150 8.37 5.46 -7.54
C LEU A 150 8.81 5.52 -6.07
N HIS A 151 9.78 4.70 -5.66
CA HIS A 151 10.28 4.76 -4.29
C HIS A 151 11.03 6.09 -4.09
N PRO A 152 10.72 6.88 -3.04
CA PRO A 152 11.47 8.10 -2.77
C PRO A 152 12.93 7.75 -2.53
N GLU A 153 13.84 8.39 -3.30
CA GLU A 153 15.28 8.30 -3.08
C GLU A 153 15.62 8.56 -1.60
N PRO A 154 16.50 7.77 -0.99
CA PRO A 154 16.97 8.04 0.36
C PRO A 154 17.75 9.37 0.34
N GLY A 155 17.09 10.48 0.64
CA GLY A 155 17.69 11.82 0.64
C GLY A 155 16.83 12.91 -0.03
N ALA A 156 15.75 12.60 -0.70
CA ALA A 156 14.78 13.61 -1.12
C ALA A 156 14.08 14.17 0.13
N GLY A 157 14.62 15.26 0.65
CA GLY A 157 14.13 15.95 1.84
C GLY A 157 12.65 16.26 1.70
N GLN A 158 11.92 16.06 2.79
CA GLN A 158 10.57 16.59 2.92
C GLN A 158 10.60 18.07 2.51
N PRO A 159 9.67 18.56 1.67
CA PRO A 159 9.59 19.97 1.38
C PRO A 159 9.51 20.72 2.72
N SER A 160 10.44 21.64 2.92
CA SER A 160 10.48 22.49 4.12
C SER A 160 9.10 23.13 4.30
N PRO A 161 8.54 23.14 5.52
CA PRO A 161 7.28 23.82 5.76
C PRO A 161 7.43 25.30 5.33
N PRO A 162 6.40 25.91 4.73
CA PRO A 162 6.47 27.29 4.31
C PRO A 162 6.78 28.18 5.51
N PRO A 163 7.57 29.25 5.32
CA PRO A 163 7.95 30.15 6.40
C PRO A 163 6.68 30.69 7.08
N ARG A 164 6.67 30.66 8.39
CA ARG A 164 5.59 31.27 9.18
C ARG A 164 5.48 32.73 8.80
N ARG A 165 4.35 33.12 8.25
CA ARG A 165 4.04 34.56 8.07
C ARG A 165 3.96 35.17 9.45
N ASP A 166 4.90 36.08 9.75
CA ASP A 166 4.85 36.90 10.95
C ASP A 166 3.52 37.65 10.99
N ARG A 167 2.75 37.38 12.03
CA ARG A 167 1.56 38.20 12.31
C ARG A 167 2.07 39.58 12.68
N PRO A 168 1.59 40.66 12.03
CA PRO A 168 1.92 42.01 12.50
C PRO A 168 1.42 42.17 13.94
N ALA A 169 2.32 42.66 14.80
CA ALA A 169 2.00 43.00 16.17
C ALA A 169 0.87 44.05 16.16
N ALA A 170 -0.22 43.74 16.87
CA ALA A 170 -1.27 44.73 17.12
C ALA A 170 -0.67 45.84 17.96
N ALA A 171 -0.59 47.03 17.37
CA ALA A 171 -0.29 48.25 18.11
C ALA A 171 -1.43 48.59 19.05
N SER A 172 -1.07 48.78 20.32
CA SER A 172 -1.91 49.35 21.37
C SER A 172 -2.12 50.83 21.15
#